data_87df7ba5c611a04e51c6be92b6b12c1f
#
_entry.id   87df7ba5c611a04e51c6be92b6b12c1f
#
_cell.length_a   1.000
_cell.length_b   1.000
_cell.length_c   1.000
_cell.angle_alpha   90.00
_cell.angle_beta   90.00
_cell.angle_gamma   90.00
#
_symmetry.space_group_name_H-M   'P 1'
#
loop_
_entity.id
_entity.type
_entity.pdbx_description
1 polymer ?
#
loop_
_entity_poly.entity_id
_entity_poly.type
_entity_poly.pdbx_seq_one_letter_code
_entity_poly.pdbx_strand_id
1 'polypeptide(L)'
;MPKPRPTPQARALADGLRAARKAARLAATEVADKLAWSQSTISRIETGVRAASAEEVSALLAVYQITGERREALLSLSRDSGPWWFANASFQSETLAQYEKEATKIVAFGATLLPDLLRTPAYARATNSSAAVLGQKRFVAYIDEAALRRQVGGPRVMANQLRHLITMAERPTVELRVIPFAAGAHAGDAYVLLEFGGAPPVVYLEHRRCGLFLHRPCDVEPYLRSTVDAVALDPARSVRLIESVVETCPQRGDFLGQ
;
A
#
# COMPACT_ATOMS: atom_id res chain seq x y z
N MET A 1 -27.49 -6.88 6.60
CA MET A 1 -26.07 -6.95 7.00
C MET A 1 -25.20 -6.72 5.78
N PRO A 2 -24.20 -5.83 5.83
CA PRO A 2 -23.27 -5.67 4.71
C PRO A 2 -22.52 -6.99 4.49
N LYS A 3 -22.35 -7.38 3.21
CA LYS A 3 -21.61 -8.59 2.86
C LYS A 3 -20.16 -8.45 3.35
N PRO A 4 -19.59 -9.50 4.00
CA PRO A 4 -18.20 -9.47 4.41
C PRO A 4 -17.32 -9.24 3.17
N ARG A 5 -16.38 -8.31 3.28
CA ARG A 5 -15.38 -8.10 2.21
C ARG A 5 -14.44 -9.29 2.14
N PRO A 6 -13.98 -9.64 0.94
CA PRO A 6 -12.95 -10.65 0.79
C PRO A 6 -11.67 -10.25 1.54
N THR A 7 -10.98 -11.23 2.11
CA THR A 7 -9.66 -11.04 2.73
C THR A 7 -8.65 -10.50 1.69
N PRO A 8 -7.53 -9.89 2.11
CA PRO A 8 -6.48 -9.43 1.19
C PRO A 8 -6.03 -10.52 0.21
N GLN A 9 -5.84 -11.74 0.71
CA GLN A 9 -5.47 -12.90 -0.10
C GLN A 9 -6.56 -13.30 -1.10
N ALA A 10 -7.81 -13.39 -0.67
CA ALA A 10 -8.93 -13.74 -1.56
C ALA A 10 -9.11 -12.66 -2.66
N ARG A 11 -8.84 -11.41 -2.34
CA ARG A 11 -8.85 -10.32 -3.30
C ARG A 11 -7.72 -10.46 -4.32
N ALA A 12 -6.48 -10.68 -3.87
CA ALA A 12 -5.34 -10.88 -4.76
C ALA A 12 -5.57 -12.06 -5.72
N LEU A 13 -6.15 -13.15 -5.22
CA LEU A 13 -6.55 -14.27 -6.07
C LEU A 13 -7.59 -13.86 -7.11
N ALA A 14 -8.65 -13.19 -6.70
CA ALA A 14 -9.73 -12.75 -7.58
C ALA A 14 -9.21 -11.82 -8.70
N ASP A 15 -8.38 -10.84 -8.36
CA ASP A 15 -7.80 -9.90 -9.31
C ASP A 15 -6.79 -10.61 -10.24
N GLY A 16 -5.96 -11.52 -9.70
CA GLY A 16 -5.03 -12.33 -10.48
C GLY A 16 -5.73 -13.24 -11.49
N LEU A 17 -6.83 -13.89 -11.10
CA LEU A 17 -7.65 -14.72 -12.00
C LEU A 17 -8.31 -13.86 -13.08
N ARG A 18 -8.88 -12.72 -12.72
CA ARG A 18 -9.49 -11.77 -13.68
C ARG A 18 -8.46 -11.25 -14.68
N ALA A 19 -7.28 -10.89 -14.23
CA ALA A 19 -6.18 -10.45 -15.10
C ALA A 19 -5.75 -11.56 -16.06
N ALA A 20 -5.62 -12.80 -15.57
CA ALA A 20 -5.28 -13.97 -16.38
C ALA A 20 -6.32 -14.23 -17.48
N ARG A 21 -7.61 -14.20 -17.14
CA ARG A 21 -8.68 -14.34 -18.13
C ARG A 21 -8.64 -13.26 -19.21
N LYS A 22 -8.46 -11.99 -18.81
CA LYS A 22 -8.35 -10.87 -19.76
C LYS A 22 -7.14 -11.03 -20.68
N ALA A 23 -6.00 -11.47 -20.15
CA ALA A 23 -4.80 -11.75 -20.94
C ALA A 23 -5.02 -12.87 -21.95
N ALA A 24 -5.79 -13.90 -21.57
CA ALA A 24 -6.23 -14.98 -22.45
C ALA A 24 -7.32 -14.55 -23.45
N ARG A 25 -7.81 -13.28 -23.38
CA ARG A 25 -8.88 -12.72 -24.20
C ARG A 25 -10.20 -13.50 -24.18
N LEU A 26 -10.50 -14.14 -23.02
CA LEU A 26 -11.72 -14.90 -22.84
C LEU A 26 -12.81 -14.07 -22.16
N ALA A 27 -14.05 -14.19 -22.62
CA ALA A 27 -15.23 -13.70 -21.92
C ALA A 27 -15.56 -14.64 -20.75
N ALA A 28 -16.20 -14.11 -19.69
CA ALA A 28 -16.61 -14.92 -18.55
C ALA A 28 -17.62 -16.01 -18.92
N THR A 29 -18.44 -15.79 -19.94
CA THR A 29 -19.36 -16.78 -20.53
C THR A 29 -18.62 -17.95 -21.18
N GLU A 30 -17.61 -17.67 -21.98
CA GLU A 30 -16.79 -18.70 -22.64
C GLU A 30 -16.07 -19.60 -21.63
N VAL A 31 -15.60 -19.01 -20.53
CA VAL A 31 -14.97 -19.79 -19.42
C VAL A 31 -16.01 -20.65 -18.71
N ALA A 32 -17.20 -20.10 -18.46
CA ALA A 32 -18.30 -20.82 -17.85
C ALA A 32 -18.71 -22.04 -18.71
N ASP A 33 -18.84 -21.87 -20.02
CA ASP A 33 -19.17 -22.94 -20.97
C ASP A 33 -18.08 -24.04 -20.96
N LYS A 34 -16.79 -23.66 -21.01
CA LYS A 34 -15.66 -24.61 -21.00
C LYS A 34 -15.60 -25.46 -19.73
N LEU A 35 -16.01 -24.90 -18.59
CA LEU A 35 -15.96 -25.56 -17.28
C LEU A 35 -17.31 -26.19 -16.87
N ALA A 36 -18.35 -26.03 -17.68
CA ALA A 36 -19.73 -26.35 -17.34
C ALA A 36 -20.18 -25.70 -16.01
N TRP A 37 -19.75 -24.45 -15.80
CA TRP A 37 -20.13 -23.62 -14.65
C TRP A 37 -21.11 -22.53 -15.04
N SER A 38 -21.76 -21.91 -14.05
CA SER A 38 -22.55 -20.71 -14.32
C SER A 38 -21.64 -19.49 -14.48
N GLN A 39 -22.00 -18.55 -15.36
CA GLN A 39 -21.32 -17.25 -15.48
C GLN A 39 -21.26 -16.52 -14.13
N SER A 40 -22.30 -16.65 -13.30
CA SER A 40 -22.34 -16.06 -11.96
C SER A 40 -21.28 -16.65 -11.03
N THR A 41 -20.93 -17.92 -11.18
CA THR A 41 -19.83 -18.56 -10.45
C THR A 41 -18.49 -17.90 -10.80
N ILE A 42 -18.18 -17.77 -12.08
CA ILE A 42 -16.95 -17.10 -12.55
C ILE A 42 -16.90 -15.67 -12.01
N SER A 43 -17.98 -14.90 -12.17
CA SER A 43 -18.05 -13.51 -11.70
C SER A 43 -17.85 -13.38 -10.19
N ARG A 44 -18.45 -14.27 -9.37
CA ARG A 44 -18.28 -14.24 -7.91
C ARG A 44 -16.88 -14.61 -7.46
N ILE A 45 -16.22 -15.53 -8.13
CA ILE A 45 -14.81 -15.88 -7.88
C ILE A 45 -13.93 -14.69 -8.24
N GLU A 46 -14.10 -14.10 -9.42
CA GLU A 46 -13.28 -12.97 -9.90
C GLU A 46 -13.58 -11.62 -9.20
N THR A 47 -14.61 -11.57 -8.39
CA THR A 47 -14.91 -10.43 -7.51
C THR A 47 -14.58 -10.69 -6.04
N GLY A 48 -14.09 -11.90 -5.73
CA GLY A 48 -13.77 -12.31 -4.36
C GLY A 48 -15.00 -12.48 -3.45
N VAL A 49 -16.21 -12.39 -4.00
CA VAL A 49 -17.46 -12.59 -3.24
C VAL A 49 -17.64 -14.05 -2.84
N ARG A 50 -17.05 -14.97 -3.59
CA ARG A 50 -17.00 -16.41 -3.32
C ARG A 50 -15.55 -16.87 -3.30
N ALA A 51 -15.15 -17.57 -2.25
CA ALA A 51 -13.88 -18.27 -2.21
C ALA A 51 -13.88 -19.40 -3.26
N ALA A 52 -12.78 -19.56 -3.96
CA ALA A 52 -12.56 -20.68 -4.88
C ALA A 52 -11.67 -21.72 -4.22
N SER A 53 -12.00 -23.00 -4.40
CA SER A 53 -11.14 -24.10 -3.94
C SER A 53 -9.88 -24.20 -4.82
N ALA A 54 -8.86 -24.92 -4.33
CA ALA A 54 -7.62 -25.14 -5.09
C ALA A 54 -7.90 -25.84 -6.44
N GLU A 55 -8.88 -26.75 -6.47
CA GLU A 55 -9.30 -27.46 -7.68
C GLU A 55 -9.97 -26.50 -8.67
N GLU A 56 -10.85 -25.63 -8.17
CA GLU A 56 -11.52 -24.61 -9.01
C GLU A 56 -10.50 -23.61 -9.58
N VAL A 57 -9.55 -23.15 -8.76
CA VAL A 57 -8.46 -22.30 -9.24
C VAL A 57 -7.60 -23.02 -10.27
N SER A 58 -7.27 -24.30 -10.03
CA SER A 58 -6.50 -25.12 -10.99
C SER A 58 -7.22 -25.24 -12.33
N ALA A 59 -8.54 -25.47 -12.32
CA ALA A 59 -9.36 -25.56 -13.53
C ALA A 59 -9.38 -24.24 -14.32
N LEU A 60 -9.58 -23.11 -13.61
CA LEU A 60 -9.55 -21.77 -14.22
C LEU A 60 -8.19 -21.48 -14.85
N LEU A 61 -7.09 -21.78 -14.16
CA LEU A 61 -5.74 -21.54 -14.66
C LEU A 61 -5.41 -22.40 -15.89
N ALA A 62 -5.95 -23.62 -15.95
CA ALA A 62 -5.82 -24.49 -17.13
C ALA A 62 -6.55 -23.87 -18.34
N VAL A 63 -7.78 -23.37 -18.16
CA VAL A 63 -8.54 -22.69 -19.23
C VAL A 63 -7.83 -21.40 -19.68
N TYR A 64 -7.22 -20.66 -18.75
CA TYR A 64 -6.46 -19.44 -19.06
C TYR A 64 -5.06 -19.71 -19.60
N GLN A 65 -4.64 -20.97 -19.68
CA GLN A 65 -3.30 -21.42 -20.12
C GLN A 65 -2.16 -20.83 -19.28
N ILE A 66 -2.40 -20.62 -18.00
CA ILE A 66 -1.39 -20.14 -17.05
C ILE A 66 -0.56 -21.33 -16.54
N THR A 67 0.76 -21.23 -16.71
CA THR A 67 1.76 -22.25 -16.34
C THR A 67 2.91 -21.63 -15.54
N GLY A 68 3.84 -22.46 -15.06
CA GLY A 68 5.06 -22.03 -14.37
C GLY A 68 4.81 -21.30 -13.05
N GLU A 69 5.72 -20.40 -12.69
CA GLU A 69 5.71 -19.69 -11.42
C GLU A 69 4.39 -18.93 -11.17
N ARG A 70 3.80 -18.34 -12.22
CA ARG A 70 2.53 -17.62 -12.08
C ARG A 70 1.38 -18.54 -11.68
N ARG A 71 1.37 -19.78 -12.19
CA ARG A 71 0.38 -20.79 -11.79
C ARG A 71 0.52 -21.16 -10.32
N GLU A 72 1.74 -21.46 -9.89
CA GLU A 72 2.01 -21.83 -8.49
C GLU A 72 1.68 -20.67 -7.55
N ALA A 73 2.01 -19.44 -7.91
CA ALA A 73 1.70 -18.27 -7.14
C ALA A 73 0.18 -18.09 -6.95
N LEU A 74 -0.64 -18.22 -8.00
CA LEU A 74 -2.10 -18.13 -7.90
C LEU A 74 -2.71 -19.30 -7.14
N LEU A 75 -2.20 -20.53 -7.31
CA LEU A 75 -2.65 -21.69 -6.53
C LEU A 75 -2.35 -21.52 -5.04
N SER A 76 -1.21 -20.94 -4.68
CA SER A 76 -0.89 -20.69 -3.28
C SER A 76 -1.90 -19.76 -2.59
N LEU A 77 -2.52 -18.84 -3.36
CA LEU A 77 -3.55 -17.93 -2.85
C LEU A 77 -4.90 -18.61 -2.57
N SER A 78 -5.15 -19.81 -3.10
CA SER A 78 -6.37 -20.56 -2.82
C SER A 78 -6.33 -21.33 -1.50
N ARG A 79 -5.14 -21.47 -0.90
CA ARG A 79 -4.97 -22.15 0.39
C ARG A 79 -5.31 -21.18 1.52
N ASP A 80 -5.97 -21.68 2.56
CA ASP A 80 -6.21 -20.87 3.76
C ASP A 80 -4.88 -20.54 4.42
N SER A 81 -4.56 -19.25 4.49
CA SER A 81 -3.29 -18.74 5.03
C SER A 81 -3.40 -18.22 6.47
N GLY A 82 -4.55 -18.43 7.10
CA GLY A 82 -4.76 -17.98 8.47
C GLY A 82 -5.00 -16.46 8.59
N PRO A 83 -4.65 -15.85 9.75
CA PRO A 83 -5.10 -14.51 10.14
C PRO A 83 -4.38 -13.35 9.45
N TRP A 84 -3.29 -13.62 8.80
CA TRP A 84 -2.50 -12.63 8.04
C TRP A 84 -2.05 -13.25 6.73
N TRP A 85 -1.73 -12.42 5.78
CA TRP A 85 -1.25 -12.86 4.48
C TRP A 85 0.06 -12.17 4.11
N PHE A 86 1.08 -12.97 3.81
CA PHE A 86 2.34 -12.53 3.22
C PHE A 86 2.19 -12.50 1.69
N ALA A 87 1.98 -11.32 1.14
CA ALA A 87 2.01 -11.13 -0.30
C ALA A 87 3.47 -11.12 -0.78
N ASN A 88 3.80 -11.99 -1.73
CA ASN A 88 5.10 -11.92 -2.41
C ASN A 88 5.19 -10.68 -3.30
N ALA A 89 6.38 -10.38 -3.82
CA ALA A 89 6.66 -9.20 -4.62
C ALA A 89 5.71 -9.01 -5.83
N SER A 90 5.15 -10.09 -6.37
CA SER A 90 4.24 -10.04 -7.52
C SER A 90 2.84 -9.54 -7.18
N PHE A 91 2.39 -9.70 -5.92
CA PHE A 91 1.02 -9.37 -5.52
C PHE A 91 0.93 -8.19 -4.57
N GLN A 92 2.01 -7.89 -3.81
CA GLN A 92 1.95 -6.87 -2.77
C GLN A 92 1.57 -5.49 -3.32
N SER A 93 2.22 -5.04 -4.39
CA SER A 93 2.01 -3.70 -4.95
C SER A 93 0.63 -3.57 -5.61
N GLU A 94 0.20 -4.59 -6.37
CA GLU A 94 -1.12 -4.60 -7.02
C GLU A 94 -2.25 -4.60 -5.97
N THR A 95 -2.11 -5.44 -4.94
CA THR A 95 -3.10 -5.54 -3.86
C THR A 95 -3.16 -4.25 -3.04
N LEU A 96 -2.01 -3.68 -2.69
CA LEU A 96 -1.95 -2.40 -1.97
C LEU A 96 -2.62 -1.29 -2.79
N ALA A 97 -2.25 -1.13 -4.06
CA ALA A 97 -2.83 -0.12 -4.95
C ALA A 97 -4.35 -0.27 -5.10
N GLN A 98 -4.86 -1.51 -5.12
CA GLN A 98 -6.30 -1.76 -5.15
C GLN A 98 -6.97 -1.35 -3.83
N TYR A 99 -6.39 -1.68 -2.69
CA TYR A 99 -6.90 -1.24 -1.38
C TYR A 99 -6.82 0.28 -1.22
N GLU A 100 -5.74 0.89 -1.62
CA GLU A 100 -5.60 2.35 -1.64
C GLU A 100 -6.68 3.01 -2.49
N LYS A 101 -7.01 2.42 -3.65
CA LYS A 101 -8.07 2.93 -4.53
C LYS A 101 -9.45 2.90 -3.87
N GLU A 102 -9.75 1.93 -3.02
CA GLU A 102 -11.04 1.75 -2.37
C GLU A 102 -11.15 2.39 -0.99
N ALA A 103 -10.02 2.68 -0.35
CA ALA A 103 -9.98 3.31 0.95
C ALA A 103 -10.66 4.69 0.92
N THR A 104 -11.40 5.01 1.97
CA THR A 104 -11.97 6.34 2.21
C THR A 104 -10.98 7.24 2.96
N LYS A 105 -10.15 6.62 3.79
CA LYS A 105 -9.05 7.29 4.50
C LYS A 105 -7.83 6.38 4.53
N ILE A 106 -6.67 6.98 4.38
CA ILE A 106 -5.37 6.31 4.46
C ILE A 106 -4.55 6.98 5.55
N VAL A 107 -3.98 6.19 6.45
CA VAL A 107 -3.00 6.66 7.44
C VAL A 107 -1.69 5.95 7.15
N ALA A 108 -0.60 6.70 6.99
CA ALA A 108 0.72 6.12 6.74
C ALA A 108 1.75 6.64 7.75
N PHE A 109 2.64 5.77 8.19
CA PHE A 109 3.81 6.16 8.97
C PHE A 109 5.09 5.84 8.21
N GLY A 110 5.93 6.85 8.03
CA GLY A 110 7.25 6.75 7.41
C GLY A 110 8.36 6.98 8.43
N ALA A 111 9.05 5.90 8.84
CA ALA A 111 10.13 5.94 9.82
C ALA A 111 11.48 6.39 9.21
N THR A 112 11.89 5.78 8.10
CA THR A 112 13.20 6.04 7.47
C THR A 112 13.09 6.62 6.07
N LEU A 113 12.00 6.35 5.38
CA LEU A 113 11.64 6.88 4.09
C LEU A 113 10.25 7.52 4.16
N LEU A 114 9.99 8.45 3.27
CA LEU A 114 8.67 9.06 3.16
C LEU A 114 7.64 8.02 2.68
N PRO A 115 6.38 8.10 3.13
CA PRO A 115 5.30 7.28 2.60
C PRO A 115 5.17 7.41 1.07
N ASP A 116 4.87 6.31 0.38
CA ASP A 116 4.86 6.23 -1.09
C ASP A 116 3.95 7.27 -1.76
N LEU A 117 2.78 7.52 -1.17
CA LEU A 117 1.80 8.51 -1.64
C LEU A 117 2.29 9.97 -1.57
N LEU A 118 3.40 10.23 -0.88
CA LEU A 118 4.02 11.56 -0.78
C LEU A 118 5.29 11.68 -1.65
N ARG A 119 5.72 10.60 -2.30
CA ARG A 119 6.99 10.61 -3.06
C ARG A 119 6.83 11.29 -4.42
N THR A 120 7.76 12.18 -4.73
CA THR A 120 7.94 12.65 -6.11
C THR A 120 8.51 11.52 -6.98
N PRO A 121 8.31 11.54 -8.31
CA PRO A 121 8.90 10.53 -9.19
C PRO A 121 10.43 10.41 -9.09
N ALA A 122 11.13 11.52 -8.79
CA ALA A 122 12.59 11.52 -8.62
C ALA A 122 13.02 10.82 -7.32
N TYR A 123 12.30 11.08 -6.21
CA TYR A 123 12.52 10.41 -4.93
C TYR A 123 12.21 8.91 -5.03
N ALA A 124 11.08 8.55 -5.63
CA ALA A 124 10.67 7.16 -5.82
C ALA A 124 11.72 6.36 -6.63
N ARG A 125 12.22 6.92 -7.74
CA ARG A 125 13.30 6.28 -8.50
C ARG A 125 14.57 6.07 -7.68
N ALA A 126 14.94 7.04 -6.83
CA ALA A 126 16.13 6.93 -5.98
C ALA A 126 15.99 5.86 -4.88
N THR A 127 14.77 5.45 -4.54
CA THR A 127 14.46 4.40 -3.55
C THR A 127 14.02 3.08 -4.19
N ASN A 128 14.10 2.94 -5.53
CA ASN A 128 13.59 1.80 -6.29
C ASN A 128 12.12 1.47 -5.99
N SER A 129 11.30 2.51 -5.79
CA SER A 129 9.86 2.40 -5.54
C SER A 129 9.04 3.12 -6.61
N SER A 130 7.74 2.95 -6.57
CA SER A 130 6.81 3.66 -7.43
C SER A 130 6.29 4.91 -6.73
N ALA A 131 6.11 6.01 -7.47
CA ALA A 131 5.32 7.13 -7.00
C ALA A 131 3.83 6.79 -7.19
N ALA A 132 3.06 6.83 -6.12
CA ALA A 132 1.63 6.60 -6.16
C ALA A 132 0.84 7.92 -6.20
N VAL A 133 -0.39 7.87 -6.70
CA VAL A 133 -1.26 9.06 -6.81
C VAL A 133 -2.32 9.04 -5.72
N LEU A 134 -2.28 10.03 -4.84
CA LEU A 134 -3.16 10.12 -3.68
C LEU A 134 -4.65 10.36 -4.03
N GLY A 135 -4.99 10.96 -5.15
CA GLY A 135 -6.38 11.30 -5.49
C GLY A 135 -7.03 12.29 -4.50
N GLN A 136 -8.35 12.17 -4.25
CA GLN A 136 -9.16 13.07 -3.40
C GLN A 136 -9.47 12.48 -2.00
N LYS A 137 -8.73 11.47 -1.57
CA LYS A 137 -8.98 10.76 -0.31
C LYS A 137 -8.41 11.50 0.87
N ARG A 138 -9.01 11.28 2.05
CA ARG A 138 -8.42 11.73 3.30
C ARG A 138 -7.14 10.96 3.58
N PHE A 139 -6.05 11.66 3.75
CA PHE A 139 -4.73 11.11 3.98
C PHE A 139 -4.06 11.76 5.19
N VAL A 140 -3.65 10.95 6.14
CA VAL A 140 -2.86 11.37 7.30
C VAL A 140 -1.50 10.71 7.22
N ALA A 141 -0.44 11.50 7.20
CA ALA A 141 0.92 10.98 7.17
C ALA A 141 1.67 11.40 8.44
N TYR A 142 2.14 10.42 9.17
CA TYR A 142 3.15 10.59 10.21
C TYR A 142 4.52 10.37 9.60
N ILE A 143 5.43 11.30 9.79
CA ILE A 143 6.77 11.29 9.20
C ILE A 143 7.78 11.50 10.32
N ASP A 144 8.68 10.55 10.52
CA ASP A 144 9.80 10.76 11.42
C ASP A 144 10.75 11.82 10.84
N GLU A 145 11.26 12.71 11.70
CA GLU A 145 12.20 13.75 11.29
C GLU A 145 13.43 13.18 10.60
N ALA A 146 13.85 11.95 10.94
CA ALA A 146 14.94 11.26 10.25
C ALA A 146 14.67 11.06 8.75
N ALA A 147 13.42 10.80 8.36
CA ALA A 147 13.06 10.66 6.95
C ALA A 147 13.17 11.99 6.18
N LEU A 148 12.95 13.13 6.84
CA LEU A 148 13.11 14.47 6.25
C LEU A 148 14.59 14.86 6.05
N ARG A 149 15.46 14.41 6.95
CA ARG A 149 16.89 14.77 6.95
C ARG A 149 17.78 13.77 6.19
N ARG A 150 17.28 12.56 5.95
CA ARG A 150 18.00 11.54 5.19
C ARG A 150 18.11 11.95 3.72
N GLN A 151 19.35 12.00 3.21
CA GLN A 151 19.58 12.34 1.81
C GLN A 151 19.20 11.18 0.89
N VAL A 152 18.20 11.41 0.04
CA VAL A 152 17.71 10.46 -0.95
C VAL A 152 17.85 11.07 -2.34
N GLY A 153 18.57 10.41 -3.24
CA GLY A 153 18.76 10.87 -4.61
C GLY A 153 19.58 12.16 -4.75
N GLY A 154 20.25 12.58 -3.66
CA GLY A 154 21.05 13.79 -3.59
C GLY A 154 20.27 15.07 -3.21
N PRO A 155 20.98 16.18 -2.94
CA PRO A 155 20.40 17.39 -2.35
C PRO A 155 19.27 17.99 -3.17
N ARG A 156 19.39 18.00 -4.49
CA ARG A 156 18.36 18.55 -5.39
C ARG A 156 17.05 17.75 -5.36
N VAL A 157 17.16 16.42 -5.35
CA VAL A 157 15.97 15.55 -5.25
C VAL A 157 15.30 15.75 -3.91
N MET A 158 16.07 15.80 -2.83
CA MET A 158 15.56 15.96 -1.49
C MET A 158 14.90 17.34 -1.29
N ALA A 159 15.53 18.43 -1.74
CA ALA A 159 14.93 19.76 -1.67
C ALA A 159 13.60 19.86 -2.43
N ASN A 160 13.50 19.26 -3.62
CA ASN A 160 12.26 19.22 -4.38
C ASN A 160 11.20 18.36 -3.69
N GLN A 161 11.60 17.26 -3.07
CA GLN A 161 10.72 16.40 -2.30
C GLN A 161 10.15 17.12 -1.08
N LEU A 162 10.95 17.84 -0.31
CA LEU A 162 10.50 18.60 0.85
C LEU A 162 9.53 19.73 0.46
N ARG A 163 9.81 20.47 -0.62
CA ARG A 163 8.87 21.48 -1.16
C ARG A 163 7.55 20.82 -1.60
N HIS A 164 7.62 19.64 -2.20
CA HIS A 164 6.42 18.89 -2.55
C HIS A 164 5.58 18.53 -1.32
N LEU A 165 6.20 18.17 -0.18
CA LEU A 165 5.46 17.93 1.07
C LEU A 165 4.70 19.17 1.53
N ILE A 166 5.31 20.36 1.46
CA ILE A 166 4.67 21.62 1.80
C ILE A 166 3.43 21.85 0.91
N THR A 167 3.59 21.71 -0.41
CA THR A 167 2.46 21.81 -1.36
C THR A 167 1.36 20.77 -1.08
N MET A 168 1.74 19.55 -0.70
CA MET A 168 0.76 18.52 -0.34
C MET A 168 -0.01 18.87 0.93
N ALA A 169 0.63 19.53 1.90
CA ALA A 169 0.00 19.97 3.15
C ALA A 169 -1.05 21.10 2.94
N GLU A 170 -1.01 21.82 1.82
CA GLU A 170 -2.02 22.82 1.45
C GLU A 170 -3.36 22.18 1.03
N ARG A 171 -3.37 20.89 0.72
CA ARG A 171 -4.59 20.19 0.29
C ARG A 171 -5.47 19.89 1.52
N PRO A 172 -6.75 20.24 1.51
CA PRO A 172 -7.64 20.04 2.67
C PRO A 172 -7.87 18.57 3.04
N THR A 173 -7.53 17.65 2.16
CA THR A 173 -7.63 16.20 2.38
C THR A 173 -6.34 15.59 2.93
N VAL A 174 -5.26 16.35 3.06
CA VAL A 174 -3.93 15.86 3.47
C VAL A 174 -3.54 16.48 4.80
N GLU A 175 -3.21 15.64 5.76
CA GLU A 175 -2.69 16.03 7.06
C GLU A 175 -1.28 15.46 7.22
N LEU A 176 -0.27 16.33 7.33
CA LEU A 176 1.11 15.94 7.58
C LEU A 176 1.47 16.23 9.04
N ARG A 177 2.00 15.24 9.73
CA ARG A 177 2.43 15.32 11.12
C ARG A 177 3.83 14.77 11.27
N VAL A 178 4.76 15.57 11.73
CA VAL A 178 6.17 15.17 11.92
C VAL A 178 6.40 14.74 13.36
N ILE A 179 7.10 13.65 13.54
CA ILE A 179 7.62 13.21 14.84
C ILE A 179 9.04 13.77 14.95
N PRO A 180 9.26 14.80 15.80
CA PRO A 180 10.55 15.44 15.91
C PRO A 180 11.53 14.60 16.71
N PHE A 181 12.82 14.75 16.48
CA PHE A 181 13.86 14.08 17.29
C PHE A 181 13.70 14.37 18.78
N ALA A 182 13.18 15.54 19.15
CA ALA A 182 12.92 15.90 20.54
C ALA A 182 11.86 15.03 21.22
N ALA A 183 11.05 14.30 20.47
CA ALA A 183 10.09 13.32 21.01
C ALA A 183 10.76 12.08 21.60
N GLY A 184 12.04 11.88 21.31
CA GLY A 184 12.78 10.70 21.77
C GLY A 184 12.42 9.42 21.01
N ALA A 185 12.71 8.28 21.62
CA ALA A 185 12.38 6.99 21.03
C ALA A 185 10.87 6.74 21.04
N HIS A 186 10.34 6.32 19.90
CA HIS A 186 8.96 5.86 19.77
C HIS A 186 8.94 4.49 19.10
N ALA A 187 8.01 3.66 19.51
CA ALA A 187 7.81 2.35 18.91
C ALA A 187 7.00 2.49 17.63
N GLY A 188 7.49 1.93 16.54
CA GLY A 188 6.70 1.82 15.31
C GLY A 188 7.56 1.48 14.10
N ASP A 189 7.19 0.38 13.44
CA ASP A 189 7.61 0.10 12.08
C ASP A 189 6.74 0.90 11.11
N ALA A 190 7.28 1.20 9.92
CA ALA A 190 6.51 1.86 8.87
C ALA A 190 5.27 1.02 8.50
N TYR A 191 4.12 1.66 8.37
CA TYR A 191 2.87 1.00 8.03
C TYR A 191 1.96 1.88 7.17
N VAL A 192 0.99 1.23 6.52
CA VAL A 192 -0.16 1.87 5.87
C VAL A 192 -1.44 1.26 6.43
N LEU A 193 -2.26 2.07 7.09
CA LEU A 193 -3.59 1.71 7.56
C LEU A 193 -4.63 2.23 6.57
N LEU A 194 -5.46 1.34 6.08
CA LEU A 194 -6.47 1.58 5.07
C LEU A 194 -7.86 1.44 5.72
N GLU A 195 -8.59 2.54 5.81
CA GLU A 195 -9.94 2.59 6.36
C GLU A 195 -10.97 2.66 5.23
N PHE A 196 -12.09 1.97 5.39
CA PHE A 196 -13.13 1.85 4.37
C PHE A 196 -14.51 2.22 4.92
N GLY A 197 -15.36 2.79 4.09
CA GLY A 197 -16.76 3.03 4.45
C GLY A 197 -17.52 1.71 4.59
N GLY A 198 -17.80 1.28 5.83
CA GLY A 198 -18.62 0.10 6.11
C GLY A 198 -17.91 -1.26 5.98
N ALA A 199 -16.57 -1.30 6.00
CA ALA A 199 -15.81 -2.55 6.08
C ALA A 199 -14.65 -2.43 7.08
N PRO A 200 -14.15 -3.56 7.62
CA PRO A 200 -13.01 -3.56 8.52
C PRO A 200 -11.77 -2.94 7.88
N PRO A 201 -10.96 -2.22 8.67
CA PRO A 201 -9.69 -1.67 8.18
C PRO A 201 -8.67 -2.78 7.92
N VAL A 202 -7.66 -2.43 7.10
CA VAL A 202 -6.53 -3.30 6.78
C VAL A 202 -5.25 -2.54 7.04
N VAL A 203 -4.26 -3.20 7.65
CA VAL A 203 -2.90 -2.67 7.81
C VAL A 203 -1.98 -3.39 6.84
N TYR A 204 -1.17 -2.63 6.14
CA TYR A 204 -0.10 -3.13 5.30
C TYR A 204 1.25 -2.76 5.91
N LEU A 205 2.11 -3.77 6.05
CA LEU A 205 3.50 -3.62 6.48
C LEU A 205 4.40 -4.04 5.31
N GLU A 206 5.27 -3.13 4.90
CA GLU A 206 6.19 -3.39 3.80
C GLU A 206 7.45 -4.12 4.29
N HIS A 207 7.85 -5.14 3.54
CA HIS A 207 9.15 -5.78 3.67
C HIS A 207 9.80 -5.89 2.28
N ARG A 208 11.14 -6.03 2.23
CA ARG A 208 11.93 -6.03 0.97
C ARG A 208 11.39 -6.92 -0.15
N ARG A 209 10.85 -8.08 0.19
CA ARG A 209 10.44 -9.11 -0.78
C ARG A 209 9.00 -9.57 -0.59
N CYS A 210 8.30 -9.01 0.36
CA CYS A 210 6.89 -9.37 0.64
C CYS A 210 6.21 -8.23 1.35
N GLY A 211 4.88 -8.20 1.29
CA GLY A 211 4.04 -7.34 2.10
C GLY A 211 3.20 -8.18 3.07
N LEU A 212 3.03 -7.72 4.28
CA LEU A 212 2.14 -8.34 5.26
C LEU A 212 0.84 -7.55 5.33
N PHE A 213 -0.28 -8.21 5.07
CA PHE A 213 -1.62 -7.63 5.22
C PHE A 213 -2.29 -8.19 6.49
N LEU A 214 -2.53 -7.31 7.45
CA LEU A 214 -3.26 -7.60 8.69
C LEU A 214 -4.73 -7.16 8.50
N HIS A 215 -5.67 -7.99 8.86
CA HIS A 215 -7.10 -7.70 8.67
C HIS A 215 -7.99 -8.15 9.83
N ARG A 216 -7.45 -8.87 10.83
CA ARG A 216 -8.20 -9.20 12.03
C ARG A 216 -8.23 -8.00 12.99
N PRO A 217 -9.36 -7.78 13.68
CA PRO A 217 -9.48 -6.65 14.60
C PRO A 217 -8.37 -6.56 15.64
N CYS A 218 -7.96 -7.68 16.24
CA CYS A 218 -6.89 -7.71 17.25
C CYS A 218 -5.51 -7.33 16.70
N ASP A 219 -5.25 -7.60 15.41
CA ASP A 219 -3.97 -7.28 14.76
C ASP A 219 -3.94 -5.83 14.25
N VAL A 220 -5.11 -5.27 13.95
CA VAL A 220 -5.26 -3.91 13.41
C VAL A 220 -5.42 -2.87 14.53
N GLU A 221 -6.03 -3.25 15.66
CA GLU A 221 -6.30 -2.32 16.77
C GLU A 221 -5.08 -1.52 17.27
N PRO A 222 -3.86 -2.10 17.39
CA PRO A 222 -2.67 -1.34 17.79
C PRO A 222 -2.34 -0.17 16.86
N TYR A 223 -2.67 -0.29 15.57
CA TYR A 223 -2.44 0.76 14.57
C TYR A 223 -3.54 1.83 14.56
N LEU A 224 -4.76 1.47 14.96
CA LEU A 224 -5.85 2.43 15.14
C LEU A 224 -5.62 3.33 16.37
N ARG A 225 -4.93 2.80 17.39
CA ARG A 225 -4.56 3.50 18.63
C ARG A 225 -3.07 3.88 18.66
N SER A 226 -2.50 4.17 17.50
CA SER A 226 -1.06 4.40 17.37
C SER A 226 -0.56 5.49 18.33
N THR A 227 0.49 5.17 19.06
CA THR A 227 1.18 6.10 19.97
C THR A 227 1.91 7.22 19.22
N VAL A 228 2.14 7.09 17.92
CA VAL A 228 2.79 8.13 17.11
C VAL A 228 2.00 9.44 17.08
N ASP A 229 0.67 9.36 17.20
CA ASP A 229 -0.19 10.54 17.25
C ASP A 229 0.10 11.43 18.49
N ALA A 230 0.39 10.80 19.61
CA ALA A 230 0.65 11.50 20.87
C ALA A 230 2.00 12.26 20.87
N VAL A 231 2.96 11.83 20.07
CA VAL A 231 4.32 12.41 20.01
C VAL A 231 4.56 13.26 18.77
N ALA A 232 3.66 13.20 17.79
CA ALA A 232 3.75 13.98 16.58
C ALA A 232 3.34 15.45 16.80
N LEU A 233 4.02 16.34 16.10
CA LEU A 233 3.63 17.76 16.04
C LEU A 233 2.26 17.91 15.38
N ASP A 234 1.56 18.98 15.70
CA ASP A 234 0.38 19.40 14.93
C ASP A 234 0.75 19.76 13.47
N PRO A 235 -0.21 19.82 12.55
CA PRO A 235 0.08 20.06 11.13
C PRO A 235 0.84 21.36 10.88
N ALA A 236 0.50 22.47 11.58
CA ALA A 236 1.14 23.75 11.35
C ALA A 236 2.60 23.75 11.82
N ARG A 237 2.89 23.14 12.97
CA ARG A 237 4.27 22.97 13.47
C ARG A 237 5.06 22.01 12.59
N SER A 238 4.42 20.99 12.04
CA SER A 238 5.03 20.03 11.12
C SER A 238 5.49 20.71 9.83
N VAL A 239 4.65 21.56 9.23
CA VAL A 239 5.04 22.34 8.04
C VAL A 239 6.22 23.24 8.33
N ARG A 240 6.21 23.98 9.45
CA ARG A 240 7.35 24.83 9.85
C ARG A 240 8.66 24.04 10.01
N LEU A 241 8.59 22.83 10.58
CA LEU A 241 9.77 21.98 10.68
C LEU A 241 10.27 21.54 9.29
N ILE A 242 9.37 21.18 8.37
CA ILE A 242 9.75 20.83 7.00
C ILE A 242 10.41 22.03 6.30
N GLU A 243 9.87 23.24 6.45
CA GLU A 243 10.43 24.48 5.91
C GLU A 243 11.87 24.71 6.43
N SER A 244 12.09 24.57 7.74
CA SER A 244 13.43 24.71 8.33
C SER A 244 14.43 23.68 7.80
N VAL A 245 13.96 22.46 7.49
CA VAL A 245 14.81 21.43 6.88
C VAL A 245 15.15 21.80 5.42
N VAL A 246 14.21 22.40 4.68
CA VAL A 246 14.47 22.91 3.31
C VAL A 246 15.57 23.96 3.32
N GLU A 247 15.52 24.93 4.27
CA GLU A 247 16.51 26.00 4.39
C GLU A 247 17.91 25.48 4.72
N THR A 248 17.99 24.41 5.52
CA THR A 248 19.26 23.79 5.92
C THR A 248 19.74 22.72 4.94
N CYS A 249 18.97 22.40 3.89
CA CYS A 249 19.36 21.41 2.90
C CYS A 249 20.56 21.92 2.08
N PRO A 250 21.71 21.18 1.99
CA PRO A 250 22.89 21.62 1.30
C PRO A 250 22.57 21.99 -0.14
N GLN A 251 22.79 23.23 -0.53
CA GLN A 251 22.77 23.67 -1.92
C GLN A 251 24.12 23.32 -2.56
N ARG A 252 24.15 23.07 -3.88
CA ARG A 252 25.33 22.70 -4.64
C ARG A 252 26.57 23.50 -4.17
N GLY A 253 27.53 22.87 -3.56
CA GLY A 253 28.83 23.48 -3.27
C GLY A 253 29.62 22.82 -2.14
N ASP A 254 28.99 22.24 -1.15
CA ASP A 254 29.65 21.92 0.13
C ASP A 254 30.35 20.53 0.19
N PHE A 255 30.37 19.78 -0.89
CA PHE A 255 31.00 18.44 -0.93
C PHE A 255 32.30 18.37 -1.72
N LEU A 256 32.96 19.53 -2.06
CA LEU A 256 34.29 19.55 -2.64
C LEU A 256 35.30 20.14 -1.65
N GLY A 257 35.53 19.41 -0.54
CA GLY A 257 36.56 19.84 0.39
C GLY A 257 36.62 18.99 1.65
N GLN A 258 36.99 17.74 1.52
CA GLN A 258 37.82 16.99 2.49
C GLN A 258 38.33 15.71 1.85
#